data_13c58f9845145df72a5f103cf48d6b60
#
_entry.id   13c58f9845145df72a5f103cf48d6b60
#
_cell.length_a   1.000
_cell.length_b   1.000
_cell.length_c   1.000
_cell.angle_alpha   90.00
_cell.angle_beta   90.00
_cell.angle_gamma   90.00
#
_symmetry.space_group_name_H-M   'P 1'
#
loop_
_entity.id
_entity.type
_entity.pdbx_description
1 polymer ?
#
loop_
_entity_poly.entity_id
_entity_poly.type
_entity_poly.pdbx_seq_one_letter_code
_entity_poly.pdbx_strand_id
1 'polypeptide(L)' 'ANFALRCLVCQLGLKGEKEAVEHAKATGHQNFGEY' A
#
# COMPACT_ATOMS: atom_id res chain seq x y z
N ALA A 1 14.59 6.66 -1.51
CA ALA A 1 13.99 6.25 -2.73
C ALA A 1 12.56 6.72 -2.79
N ASN A 2 12.21 7.13 -3.95
CA ASN A 2 10.93 7.76 -4.14
C ASN A 2 9.99 6.83 -4.82
N PHE A 3 9.73 5.72 -4.22
CA PHE A 3 8.73 4.95 -4.86
C PHE A 3 7.53 4.85 -3.97
N ALA A 4 6.38 4.81 -4.59
CA ALA A 4 5.14 4.78 -3.89
C ALA A 4 4.38 3.53 -4.28
N LEU A 5 3.59 3.04 -3.36
CA LEU A 5 2.75 1.90 -3.59
C LEU A 5 1.30 2.34 -3.54
N ARG A 6 0.45 1.55 -4.15
CA ARG A 6 -0.98 1.83 -4.11
C ARG A 6 -1.70 0.53 -3.83
N CYS A 7 -2.63 0.57 -2.90
CA CYS A 7 -3.46 -0.59 -2.62
C CYS A 7 -4.41 -0.79 -3.79
N LEU A 8 -4.32 -1.94 -4.43
CA LEU A 8 -5.15 -2.23 -5.59
C LEU A 8 -6.58 -2.62 -5.21
N VAL A 9 -6.82 -2.82 -3.94
CA VAL A 9 -8.16 -3.16 -3.48
C VAL A 9 -9.00 -1.92 -3.27
N CYS A 10 -8.45 -0.93 -2.57
CA CYS A 10 -9.18 0.29 -2.29
C CYS A 10 -8.56 1.52 -2.95
N GLN A 11 -7.47 1.32 -3.68
CA GLN A 11 -6.80 2.39 -4.43
C GLN A 11 -6.25 3.49 -3.53
N LEU A 12 -5.78 3.10 -2.36
CA LEU A 12 -5.20 4.05 -1.43
C LEU A 12 -3.74 4.23 -1.74
N GLY A 13 -3.29 5.47 -1.86
CA GLY A 13 -1.89 5.75 -2.11
C GLY A 13 -1.09 5.61 -0.83
N LEU A 14 0.05 4.93 -0.93
CA LEU A 14 0.91 4.69 0.21
C LEU A 14 2.31 5.15 -0.15
N LYS A 15 2.99 5.75 0.81
CA LYS A 15 4.28 6.34 0.53
C LYS A 15 5.42 5.35 0.58
N GLY A 16 5.19 4.17 1.08
CA GLY A 16 6.27 3.23 1.16
C GLY A 16 5.81 1.91 1.71
N GLU A 17 6.77 1.02 1.81
CA GLU A 17 6.52 -0.32 2.24
C GLU A 17 5.94 -0.39 3.64
N LYS A 18 6.43 0.48 4.52
CA LYS A 18 5.97 0.48 5.89
C LYS A 18 4.48 0.81 5.97
N GLU A 19 4.04 1.79 5.20
CA GLU A 19 2.63 2.13 5.19
C GLU A 19 1.80 1.02 4.58
N ALA A 20 2.35 0.34 3.59
CA ALA A 20 1.65 -0.78 3.00
C ALA A 20 1.43 -1.90 4.00
N VAL A 21 2.46 -2.18 4.80
CA VAL A 21 2.35 -3.21 5.82
C VAL A 21 1.28 -2.84 6.84
N GLU A 22 1.29 -1.60 7.29
CA GLU A 22 0.30 -1.17 8.26
C GLU A 22 -1.11 -1.19 7.68
N HIS A 23 -1.22 -0.78 6.43
CA HIS A 23 -2.51 -0.84 5.77
C HIS A 23 -3.02 -2.27 5.66
N ALA A 24 -2.14 -3.19 5.33
CA ALA A 24 -2.51 -4.58 5.22
C ALA A 24 -2.98 -5.14 6.57
N LYS A 25 -2.32 -4.72 7.64
CA LYS A 25 -2.72 -5.18 8.97
C LYS A 25 -4.05 -4.60 9.39
N ALA A 26 -4.31 -3.37 9.01
CA ALA A 26 -5.54 -2.70 9.42
C ALA A 26 -6.74 -3.19 8.63
N THR A 27 -6.54 -3.49 7.36
CA THR A 27 -7.66 -3.82 6.48
C THR A 27 -7.62 -5.24 5.96
N GLY A 28 -6.46 -5.84 5.93
CA GLY A 28 -6.29 -7.16 5.36
C GLY A 28 -6.01 -7.15 3.87
N HIS A 29 -5.88 -5.98 3.28
CA HIS A 29 -5.58 -5.88 1.85
C HIS A 29 -4.11 -6.18 1.61
N GLN A 30 -3.83 -7.07 0.70
CA GLN A 30 -2.45 -7.46 0.40
C GLN A 30 -2.08 -7.25 -1.06
N ASN A 31 -2.98 -6.71 -1.85
CA ASN A 31 -2.70 -6.45 -3.25
C ASN A 31 -2.23 -5.03 -3.41
N PHE A 32 -0.94 -4.88 -3.66
CA PHE A 32 -0.34 -3.57 -3.86
C PHE A 32 0.34 -3.52 -5.20
N GLY A 33 0.35 -2.36 -5.80
CA GLY A 33 1.04 -2.14 -7.04
C GLY A 33 1.86 -0.89 -6.97
N GLU A 34 2.76 -0.72 -7.92
CA GLU A 34 3.54 0.49 -8.01
C GLU A 34 2.69 1.62 -8.53
N TYR A 35 2.95 2.76 -7.99
CA TYR A 35 2.14 3.91 -8.35
C TYR A 35 2.60 4.61 -9.64
#